data_219c98eb8be86c2077292a8ffa0d7598
#
_entry.id   219c98eb8be86c2077292a8ffa0d7598
#
_cell.length_a   1.000
_cell.length_b   1.000
_cell.length_c   1.000
_cell.angle_alpha   90.00
_cell.angle_beta   90.00
_cell.angle_gamma   90.00
#
_symmetry.space_group_name_H-M   'P 1'
#
loop_
_entity.id
_entity.type
_entity.pdbx_description
1 polymer ?
#
loop_
_entity_poly.entity_id
_entity_poly.type
_entity_poly.pdbx_seq_one_letter_code
_entity_poly.pdbx_strand_id
1 'polypeptide(L)'
;TEVDGVSGVMFCLWAPHALSVSVLGDLNSWNGSHHPMQQRMGGIWELFIPGVSEGSLYKYEIRSPEGHCYQKADPYGFQHEVRPDNSSVVAQLDGHSWTDAAWMQQRDNSNPLDRPISVYEMHLGSWIHASADEPWIQPDGSPRQPVPAADMKPGARLLTYAELADRLIPY
;
A
#
# COMPACT_ATOMS: atom_id res chain seq x y z
N THR A 1 -5.22 -0.31 14.83
CA THR A 1 -5.91 0.57 15.80
C THR A 1 -6.40 -0.22 17.00
N GLU A 2 -6.82 0.47 18.06
CA GLU A 2 -7.38 -0.11 19.27
C GLU A 2 -8.77 0.51 19.53
N VAL A 3 -9.75 -0.34 19.86
CA VAL A 3 -11.10 0.07 20.21
C VAL A 3 -11.48 -0.63 21.53
N ASP A 4 -11.82 0.15 22.56
CA ASP A 4 -12.16 -0.35 23.90
C ASP A 4 -11.12 -1.33 24.49
N GLY A 5 -9.82 -1.08 24.26
CA GLY A 5 -8.73 -1.92 24.74
C GLY A 5 -8.49 -3.18 23.91
N VAL A 6 -9.14 -3.32 22.77
CA VAL A 6 -8.99 -4.46 21.85
C VAL A 6 -8.28 -4.01 20.59
N SER A 7 -7.13 -4.63 20.29
CA SER A 7 -6.38 -4.38 19.05
C SER A 7 -7.04 -5.03 17.85
N GLY A 8 -7.03 -4.34 16.71
CA GLY A 8 -7.60 -4.81 15.46
C GLY A 8 -7.48 -3.79 14.33
N VAL A 9 -8.24 -3.98 13.29
CA VAL A 9 -8.27 -3.09 12.11
C VAL A 9 -9.65 -2.48 11.92
N MET A 10 -9.68 -1.16 11.73
CA MET A 10 -10.87 -0.43 11.31
C MET A 10 -10.88 -0.35 9.79
N PHE A 11 -11.82 -1.02 9.16
CA PHE A 11 -12.07 -0.96 7.72
C PHE A 11 -13.08 0.13 7.43
N CYS A 12 -12.78 0.98 6.46
CA CYS A 12 -13.65 2.06 6.01
C CYS A 12 -13.68 2.12 4.49
N LEU A 13 -14.86 2.27 3.92
CA LEU A 13 -15.05 2.42 2.48
C LEU A 13 -16.12 3.47 2.19
N TRP A 14 -15.87 4.37 1.26
CA TRP A 14 -16.89 5.24 0.72
C TRP A 14 -17.53 4.58 -0.50
N ALA A 15 -18.79 4.17 -0.35
CA ALA A 15 -19.58 3.52 -1.39
C ALA A 15 -21.06 3.93 -1.26
N PRO A 16 -21.40 5.18 -1.64
CA PRO A 16 -22.72 5.76 -1.37
C PRO A 16 -23.87 5.06 -2.10
N HIS A 17 -23.58 4.37 -3.20
CA HIS A 17 -24.58 3.67 -4.01
C HIS A 17 -24.60 2.16 -3.76
N ALA A 18 -23.81 1.64 -2.81
CA ALA A 18 -23.84 0.22 -2.47
C ALA A 18 -25.08 -0.14 -1.67
N LEU A 19 -25.68 -1.29 -1.99
CA LEU A 19 -26.74 -1.89 -1.18
C LEU A 19 -26.18 -2.52 0.10
N SER A 20 -25.02 -3.16 0.00
CA SER A 20 -24.27 -3.70 1.13
C SER A 20 -22.78 -3.77 0.79
N VAL A 21 -21.95 -3.70 1.83
CA VAL A 21 -20.51 -3.89 1.76
C VAL A 21 -20.08 -4.87 2.83
N SER A 22 -19.13 -5.74 2.50
CA SER A 22 -18.52 -6.68 3.44
C SER A 22 -17.01 -6.71 3.26
N VAL A 23 -16.28 -7.04 4.32
CA VAL A 23 -14.85 -7.34 4.26
C VAL A 23 -14.68 -8.85 4.07
N LEU A 24 -13.85 -9.24 3.11
CA LEU A 24 -13.43 -10.61 2.92
C LEU A 24 -11.90 -10.70 2.80
N GLY A 25 -11.35 -11.81 3.23
CA GLY A 25 -9.91 -12.01 3.25
C GLY A 25 -9.50 -13.26 4.02
N ASP A 26 -8.24 -13.35 4.35
CA ASP A 26 -7.69 -14.47 5.13
C ASP A 26 -8.39 -14.63 6.48
N LEU A 27 -8.84 -13.50 7.05
CA LEU A 27 -9.54 -13.41 8.33
C LEU A 27 -10.87 -14.18 8.37
N ASN A 28 -11.49 -14.53 7.23
CA ASN A 28 -12.79 -15.22 7.15
C ASN A 28 -12.86 -16.22 6.00
N SER A 29 -11.72 -16.74 5.57
CA SER A 29 -11.62 -17.69 4.44
C SER A 29 -12.31 -17.15 3.17
N TRP A 30 -12.17 -15.85 2.93
CA TRP A 30 -12.71 -15.14 1.76
C TRP A 30 -14.24 -15.20 1.66
N ASN A 31 -14.93 -15.28 2.80
CA ASN A 31 -16.39 -15.31 2.87
C ASN A 31 -16.93 -13.98 3.44
N GLY A 32 -17.41 -13.10 2.57
CA GLY A 32 -17.93 -11.78 2.96
C GLY A 32 -19.17 -11.81 3.86
N SER A 33 -19.89 -12.94 3.95
CA SER A 33 -21.07 -13.04 4.81
C SER A 33 -20.76 -12.95 6.31
N HIS A 34 -19.50 -13.18 6.70
CA HIS A 34 -19.07 -13.17 8.10
C HIS A 34 -18.78 -11.76 8.62
N HIS A 35 -18.44 -10.82 7.75
CA HIS A 35 -18.02 -9.48 8.14
C HIS A 35 -18.74 -8.38 7.35
N PRO A 36 -20.08 -8.27 7.47
CA PRO A 36 -20.83 -7.19 6.87
C PRO A 36 -20.48 -5.86 7.55
N MET A 37 -20.27 -4.82 6.76
CA MET A 37 -19.98 -3.48 7.24
C MET A 37 -21.26 -2.71 7.58
N GLN A 38 -21.15 -1.74 8.48
CA GLN A 38 -22.24 -0.86 8.86
C GLN A 38 -22.21 0.42 8.04
N GLN A 39 -23.34 0.78 7.45
CA GLN A 39 -23.47 2.06 6.76
C GLN A 39 -23.54 3.21 7.75
N ARG A 40 -22.78 4.26 7.47
CA ARG A 40 -22.76 5.53 8.18
C ARG A 40 -23.31 6.66 7.30
N MET A 41 -23.41 7.85 7.87
CA MET A 41 -23.81 9.04 7.12
C MET A 41 -22.81 9.32 5.97
N GLY A 42 -23.30 9.89 4.87
CA GLY A 42 -22.48 10.26 3.73
C GLY A 42 -22.05 9.10 2.81
N GLY A 43 -22.59 7.89 3.00
CA GLY A 43 -22.27 6.73 2.17
C GLY A 43 -20.97 6.04 2.58
N ILE A 44 -20.52 6.24 3.81
CA ILE A 44 -19.38 5.55 4.38
C ILE A 44 -19.84 4.22 4.96
N TRP A 45 -19.03 3.20 4.79
CA TRP A 45 -19.19 1.88 5.38
C TRP A 45 -18.03 1.62 6.31
N GLU A 46 -18.30 1.12 7.52
CA GLU A 46 -17.31 0.89 8.55
C GLU A 46 -17.48 -0.47 9.21
N LEU A 47 -16.36 -1.08 9.59
CA LEU A 47 -16.31 -2.27 10.41
C LEU A 47 -14.97 -2.36 11.14
N PHE A 48 -15.03 -2.49 12.47
CA PHE A 48 -13.87 -2.89 13.27
C PHE A 48 -13.82 -4.41 13.38
N ILE A 49 -12.67 -5.00 13.05
CA ILE A 49 -12.44 -6.44 13.18
C ILE A 49 -11.29 -6.66 14.16
N PRO A 50 -11.56 -7.24 15.34
CA PRO A 50 -10.54 -7.54 16.33
C PRO A 50 -9.61 -8.66 15.86
N GLY A 51 -8.35 -8.63 16.32
CA GLY A 51 -7.37 -9.69 16.07
C GLY A 51 -6.82 -9.75 14.66
N VAL A 52 -7.25 -8.89 13.75
CA VAL A 52 -6.62 -8.76 12.42
C VAL A 52 -5.27 -8.06 12.60
N SER A 53 -4.23 -8.60 11.98
CA SER A 53 -2.85 -8.13 12.09
C SER A 53 -2.28 -7.67 10.75
N GLU A 54 -1.14 -7.01 10.82
CA GLU A 54 -0.33 -6.67 9.67
C GLU A 54 -0.03 -7.91 8.80
N GLY A 55 -0.01 -7.72 7.48
CA GLY A 55 0.18 -8.77 6.50
C GLY A 55 -1.10 -9.49 6.08
N SER A 56 -2.22 -9.33 6.79
CA SER A 56 -3.49 -9.96 6.41
C SER A 56 -3.99 -9.43 5.06
N LEU A 57 -4.39 -10.35 4.18
CA LEU A 57 -4.96 -10.02 2.87
C LEU A 57 -6.46 -9.73 3.00
N TYR A 58 -6.94 -8.72 2.29
CA TYR A 58 -8.37 -8.40 2.26
C TYR A 58 -8.82 -7.74 0.96
N LYS A 59 -10.14 -7.78 0.74
CA LYS A 59 -10.88 -7.01 -0.27
C LYS A 59 -12.21 -6.55 0.30
N TYR A 60 -12.87 -5.66 -0.41
CA TYR A 60 -14.27 -5.33 -0.17
C TYR A 60 -15.16 -6.09 -1.16
N GLU A 61 -16.21 -6.73 -0.65
CA GLU A 61 -17.31 -7.23 -1.45
C GLU A 61 -18.42 -6.19 -1.44
N ILE A 62 -18.74 -5.65 -2.59
CA ILE A 62 -19.70 -4.56 -2.77
C ILE A 62 -20.88 -5.10 -3.58
N ARG A 63 -22.08 -5.00 -3.04
CA ARG A 63 -23.30 -5.34 -3.75
C ARG A 63 -24.00 -4.09 -4.23
N SER A 64 -24.28 -4.02 -5.53
CA SER A 64 -25.06 -2.93 -6.12
C SER A 64 -26.56 -3.11 -5.89
N PRO A 65 -27.38 -2.04 -6.04
CA PRO A 65 -28.83 -2.13 -5.96
C PRO A 65 -29.45 -3.13 -6.97
N GLU A 66 -28.80 -3.31 -8.12
CA GLU A 66 -29.22 -4.26 -9.16
C GLU A 66 -28.86 -5.71 -8.83
N GLY A 67 -28.20 -5.95 -7.71
CA GLY A 67 -27.83 -7.29 -7.23
C GLY A 67 -26.47 -7.81 -7.71
N HIS A 68 -25.73 -7.01 -8.48
CA HIS A 68 -24.37 -7.39 -8.88
C HIS A 68 -23.42 -7.35 -7.67
N CYS A 69 -22.51 -8.32 -7.61
CA CYS A 69 -21.52 -8.45 -6.55
C CYS A 69 -20.11 -8.25 -7.12
N TYR A 70 -19.36 -7.33 -6.54
CA TYR A 70 -18.01 -6.97 -6.98
C TYR A 70 -17.04 -7.15 -5.83
N GLN A 71 -15.91 -7.82 -6.10
CA GLN A 71 -14.78 -7.86 -5.17
C GLN A 71 -13.72 -6.87 -5.63
N LYS A 72 -13.39 -5.90 -4.79
CA LYS A 72 -12.46 -4.82 -5.09
C LYS A 72 -11.39 -4.69 -4.01
N ALA A 73 -10.17 -4.38 -4.46
CA ALA A 73 -9.14 -3.92 -3.55
C ALA A 73 -9.54 -2.58 -2.92
N ASP A 74 -8.96 -2.28 -1.77
CA ASP A 74 -9.15 -1.00 -1.10
C ASP A 74 -8.50 0.13 -1.91
N PRO A 75 -9.25 1.14 -2.37
CA PRO A 75 -8.69 2.25 -3.11
C PRO A 75 -7.74 3.14 -2.28
N TYR A 76 -7.80 3.04 -0.95
CA TYR A 76 -6.91 3.73 -0.03
C TYR A 76 -5.98 2.78 0.73
N GLY A 77 -5.86 1.53 0.25
CA GLY A 77 -4.92 0.56 0.82
C GLY A 77 -3.47 1.05 0.71
N PHE A 78 -2.73 0.99 1.81
CA PHE A 78 -1.33 1.40 1.84
C PHE A 78 -0.39 0.39 1.19
N GLN A 79 -0.81 -0.87 1.14
CA GLN A 79 -0.06 -1.95 0.53
C GLN A 79 -1.00 -2.89 -0.23
N HIS A 80 -0.52 -3.42 -1.34
CA HIS A 80 -1.24 -4.36 -2.19
C HIS A 80 -0.35 -5.52 -2.55
N GLU A 81 -0.97 -6.65 -2.92
CA GLU A 81 -0.26 -7.77 -3.52
C GLU A 81 0.42 -7.37 -4.83
N VAL A 82 1.46 -8.12 -5.18
CA VAL A 82 2.13 -7.97 -6.47
C VAL A 82 1.36 -8.79 -7.52
N ARG A 83 1.19 -8.21 -8.70
CA ARG A 83 0.53 -8.89 -9.81
C ARG A 83 1.11 -10.29 -10.06
N PRO A 84 0.27 -11.30 -10.40
CA PRO A 84 -1.12 -11.19 -10.88
C PRO A 84 -2.18 -11.02 -9.77
N ASP A 85 -1.80 -11.18 -8.52
CA ASP A 85 -2.71 -10.98 -7.39
C ASP A 85 -3.06 -9.50 -7.19
N ASN A 86 -4.13 -9.21 -6.47
CA ASN A 86 -4.64 -7.84 -6.39
C ASN A 86 -5.43 -7.55 -5.10
N SER A 87 -5.14 -8.26 -4.02
CA SER A 87 -5.71 -7.95 -2.73
C SER A 87 -4.99 -6.77 -2.08
N SER A 88 -5.66 -6.08 -1.20
CA SER A 88 -5.03 -5.15 -0.29
C SER A 88 -4.41 -5.90 0.88
N VAL A 89 -3.35 -5.36 1.44
CA VAL A 89 -2.62 -5.91 2.57
C VAL A 89 -2.75 -4.96 3.75
N VAL A 90 -3.09 -5.47 4.92
CA VAL A 90 -3.07 -4.66 6.15
C VAL A 90 -1.63 -4.27 6.45
N ALA A 91 -1.35 -2.97 6.43
CA ALA A 91 -0.02 -2.42 6.66
C ALA A 91 -0.01 -1.46 7.84
N GLN A 92 1.09 -1.45 8.58
CA GLN A 92 1.36 -0.49 9.63
C GLN A 92 2.29 0.60 9.10
N LEU A 93 1.94 1.88 9.33
CA LEU A 93 2.73 3.01 8.85
C LEU A 93 3.66 3.59 9.91
N ASP A 94 3.44 3.26 11.18
CA ASP A 94 4.10 3.90 12.32
C ASP A 94 5.51 3.34 12.64
N GLY A 95 5.99 2.37 11.85
CA GLY A 95 7.27 1.70 12.08
C GLY A 95 8.51 2.44 11.57
N HIS A 96 8.34 3.53 10.80
CA HIS A 96 9.47 4.24 10.19
C HIS A 96 9.98 5.39 11.08
N SER A 97 11.26 5.36 11.40
CA SER A 97 11.94 6.47 12.07
C SER A 97 12.55 7.41 11.03
N TRP A 98 11.99 8.60 10.93
CA TRP A 98 12.49 9.63 10.01
C TRP A 98 13.82 10.21 10.51
N THR A 99 14.81 10.32 9.62
CA THR A 99 16.14 10.86 9.92
C THR A 99 16.39 12.21 9.25
N ASP A 100 15.34 12.86 8.75
CA ASP A 100 15.37 14.06 7.92
C ASP A 100 15.11 15.36 8.69
N ALA A 101 15.15 15.35 10.04
CA ALA A 101 14.83 16.50 10.87
C ALA A 101 15.66 17.75 10.52
N ALA A 102 16.95 17.60 10.19
CA ALA A 102 17.80 18.70 9.80
C ALA A 102 17.37 19.32 8.46
N TRP A 103 17.00 18.48 7.50
CA TRP A 103 16.47 18.92 6.21
C TRP A 103 15.13 19.64 6.36
N MET A 104 14.21 19.09 7.18
CA MET A 104 12.92 19.72 7.48
C MET A 104 13.11 21.11 8.09
N GLN A 105 14.01 21.25 9.07
CA GLN A 105 14.32 22.55 9.67
C GLN A 105 14.90 23.53 8.65
N GLN A 106 15.81 23.09 7.78
CA GLN A 106 16.36 23.92 6.71
C GLN A 106 15.29 24.37 5.72
N ARG A 107 14.39 23.47 5.35
CA ARG A 107 13.24 23.75 4.47
C ARG A 107 12.34 24.84 5.07
N ASP A 108 11.98 24.70 6.33
CA ASP A 108 11.08 25.63 7.01
C ASP A 108 11.68 27.04 7.16
N ASN A 109 13.01 27.14 7.21
CA ASN A 109 13.76 28.41 7.28
C ASN A 109 14.10 28.97 5.88
N SER A 110 13.65 28.35 4.78
CA SER A 110 13.95 28.79 3.42
C SER A 110 12.68 29.05 2.63
N ASN A 111 12.69 30.11 1.81
CA ASN A 111 11.62 30.31 0.83
C ASN A 111 12.05 29.69 -0.51
N PRO A 112 11.39 28.63 -0.98
CA PRO A 112 11.75 27.98 -2.25
C PRO A 112 11.55 28.88 -3.47
N LEU A 113 10.71 29.92 -3.37
CA LEU A 113 10.43 30.85 -4.47
C LEU A 113 11.56 31.86 -4.69
N ASP A 114 12.49 32.03 -3.75
CA ASP A 114 13.63 32.95 -3.83
C ASP A 114 14.90 32.29 -4.37
N ARG A 115 14.80 31.04 -4.85
CA ARG A 115 15.94 30.25 -5.32
C ARG A 115 15.65 29.59 -6.66
N PRO A 116 16.67 29.36 -7.50
CA PRO A 116 16.49 28.55 -8.69
C PRO A 116 16.12 27.12 -8.29
N ILE A 117 15.18 26.53 -9.02
CA ILE A 117 14.69 25.16 -8.83
C ILE A 117 15.03 24.37 -10.08
N SER A 118 15.61 23.19 -9.91
CA SER A 118 15.73 22.19 -10.97
C SER A 118 14.76 21.07 -10.70
N VAL A 119 14.02 20.67 -11.74
CA VAL A 119 13.08 19.52 -11.68
C VAL A 119 13.62 18.43 -12.60
N TYR A 120 13.86 17.26 -12.04
CA TYR A 120 14.22 16.06 -12.79
C TYR A 120 13.06 15.06 -12.69
N GLU A 121 12.33 14.87 -13.79
CA GLU A 121 11.24 13.92 -13.87
C GLU A 121 11.75 12.57 -14.41
N MET A 122 11.41 11.48 -13.71
CA MET A 122 11.78 10.15 -14.15
C MET A 122 10.69 9.12 -13.84
N HIS A 123 10.65 8.07 -14.62
CA HIS A 123 9.84 6.89 -14.36
C HIS A 123 10.69 5.83 -13.68
N LEU A 124 10.44 5.56 -12.39
CA LEU A 124 11.28 4.70 -11.56
C LEU A 124 11.45 3.27 -12.11
N GLY A 125 10.41 2.73 -12.75
CA GLY A 125 10.43 1.40 -13.34
C GLY A 125 11.24 1.27 -14.63
N SER A 126 11.72 2.37 -15.24
CA SER A 126 12.45 2.35 -16.50
C SER A 126 13.73 3.18 -16.51
N TRP A 127 14.02 3.93 -15.44
CA TRP A 127 15.19 4.80 -15.37
C TRP A 127 16.49 4.00 -15.36
N ILE A 128 16.63 3.07 -14.42
CA ILE A 128 17.77 2.14 -14.34
C ILE A 128 17.23 0.78 -13.88
N HIS A 129 17.77 -0.30 -14.46
CA HIS A 129 17.54 -1.66 -14.02
C HIS A 129 18.79 -2.22 -13.35
N ALA A 130 18.60 -3.04 -12.32
CA ALA A 130 19.67 -3.89 -11.81
C ALA A 130 19.98 -5.03 -12.80
N SER A 131 21.22 -5.53 -12.80
CA SER A 131 21.53 -6.76 -13.54
C SER A 131 20.87 -7.97 -12.86
N ALA A 132 20.67 -9.07 -13.60
CA ALA A 132 20.11 -10.30 -13.04
C ALA A 132 20.96 -10.89 -11.91
N ASP A 133 22.28 -10.69 -12.00
CA ASP A 133 23.25 -11.22 -11.04
C ASP A 133 23.44 -10.30 -9.82
N GLU A 134 22.84 -9.11 -9.84
CA GLU A 134 22.92 -8.18 -8.72
C GLU A 134 21.92 -8.60 -7.63
N PRO A 135 22.41 -8.96 -6.44
CA PRO A 135 21.53 -9.47 -5.38
C PRO A 135 20.52 -8.40 -4.96
N TRP A 136 19.27 -8.81 -4.84
CA TRP A 136 18.25 -7.95 -4.26
C TRP A 136 18.31 -8.06 -2.75
N ILE A 137 18.70 -6.99 -2.10
CA ILE A 137 18.83 -6.92 -0.65
C ILE A 137 17.66 -6.11 -0.08
N GLN A 138 17.00 -6.66 0.94
CA GLN A 138 15.97 -5.93 1.69
C GLN A 138 16.62 -4.89 2.61
N PRO A 139 15.87 -3.88 3.11
CA PRO A 139 16.40 -2.90 4.06
C PRO A 139 17.00 -3.49 5.33
N ASP A 140 16.60 -4.71 5.70
CA ASP A 140 17.14 -5.47 6.82
C ASP A 140 18.40 -6.27 6.49
N GLY A 141 18.91 -6.17 5.26
CA GLY A 141 20.10 -6.88 4.79
C GLY A 141 19.84 -8.32 4.32
N SER A 142 18.61 -8.81 4.37
CA SER A 142 18.27 -10.16 3.91
C SER A 142 18.06 -10.22 2.39
N PRO A 143 18.46 -11.32 1.72
CA PRO A 143 18.16 -11.50 0.30
C PRO A 143 16.66 -11.75 0.10
N ARG A 144 16.03 -11.00 -0.80
CA ARG A 144 14.64 -11.20 -1.21
C ARG A 144 14.56 -11.93 -2.54
N GLN A 145 13.61 -12.83 -2.69
CA GLN A 145 13.37 -13.43 -4.00
C GLN A 145 12.85 -12.37 -4.99
N PRO A 146 13.44 -12.24 -6.18
CA PRO A 146 12.97 -11.30 -7.18
C PRO A 146 11.56 -11.70 -7.61
N VAL A 147 10.66 -10.72 -7.67
CA VAL A 147 9.36 -10.89 -8.32
C VAL A 147 9.60 -10.82 -9.83
N PRO A 148 9.27 -11.87 -10.60
CA PRO A 148 9.40 -11.82 -12.05
C PRO A 148 8.45 -10.76 -12.61
N ALA A 149 8.96 -9.69 -13.18
CA ALA A 149 8.14 -8.78 -13.97
C ALA A 149 8.03 -9.35 -15.39
N ALA A 150 6.81 -9.58 -15.85
CA ALA A 150 6.52 -10.18 -17.16
C ALA A 150 7.10 -9.39 -18.34
N ASP A 151 7.43 -8.11 -18.14
CA ASP A 151 7.92 -7.18 -19.17
C ASP A 151 9.41 -6.84 -19.06
N MET A 152 10.14 -7.49 -18.17
CA MET A 152 11.57 -7.23 -18.03
C MET A 152 12.37 -7.92 -19.12
N LYS A 153 13.41 -7.23 -19.63
CA LYS A 153 14.41 -7.86 -20.50
C LYS A 153 15.02 -9.05 -19.75
N PRO A 154 15.27 -10.19 -20.45
CA PRO A 154 15.96 -11.31 -19.83
C PRO A 154 17.24 -10.85 -19.14
N GLY A 155 17.37 -11.17 -17.86
CA GLY A 155 18.54 -10.80 -17.07
C GLY A 155 18.54 -9.45 -16.39
N ALA A 156 17.42 -8.68 -16.43
CA ALA A 156 17.27 -7.42 -15.71
C ALA A 156 16.13 -7.48 -14.70
N ARG A 157 16.25 -6.76 -13.58
CA ARG A 157 15.18 -6.58 -12.59
C ARG A 157 14.94 -5.12 -12.27
N LEU A 158 13.74 -4.81 -11.79
CA LEU A 158 13.45 -3.48 -11.24
C LEU A 158 14.22 -3.26 -9.93
N LEU A 159 14.64 -2.02 -9.70
CA LEU A 159 15.18 -1.60 -8.42
C LEU A 159 14.06 -1.43 -7.41
N THR A 160 14.34 -1.73 -6.14
CA THR A 160 13.51 -1.28 -5.02
C THR A 160 13.63 0.23 -4.83
N TYR A 161 12.71 0.85 -4.11
CA TYR A 161 12.81 2.28 -3.78
C TYR A 161 14.06 2.61 -2.96
N ALA A 162 14.52 1.72 -2.08
CA ALA A 162 15.75 1.90 -1.32
C ALA A 162 16.98 1.89 -2.25
N GLU A 163 17.08 0.91 -3.14
CA GLU A 163 18.18 0.84 -4.12
C GLU A 163 18.15 2.04 -5.09
N LEU A 164 16.95 2.53 -5.44
CA LEU A 164 16.80 3.74 -6.25
C LEU A 164 17.33 4.97 -5.51
N ALA A 165 17.00 5.12 -4.22
CA ALA A 165 17.47 6.22 -3.41
C ALA A 165 19.00 6.25 -3.34
N ASP A 166 19.64 5.11 -3.11
CA ASP A 166 21.10 4.98 -3.06
C ASP A 166 21.79 5.38 -4.36
N ARG A 167 21.12 5.18 -5.50
CA ARG A 167 21.66 5.56 -6.83
C ARG A 167 21.31 6.98 -7.23
N LEU A 168 20.18 7.50 -6.76
CA LEU A 168 19.68 8.81 -7.11
C LEU A 168 20.37 9.95 -6.32
N ILE A 169 20.66 9.71 -5.03
CA ILE A 169 21.28 10.73 -4.16
C ILE A 169 22.63 11.24 -4.71
N PRO A 170 23.55 10.40 -5.22
CA PRO A 170 24.81 10.86 -5.79
C PRO A 170 24.69 11.38 -7.22
N TYR A 171 23.54 11.23 -7.90
CA TYR A 171 23.33 11.64 -9.29
C TYR A 171 23.11 13.15 -9.42
#